data_f54056645ce5eda2196533a654d2df62
#
_entry.id   f54056645ce5eda2196533a654d2df62
#
_cell.length_a   1.000
_cell.length_b   1.000
_cell.length_c   1.000
_cell.angle_alpha   90.00
_cell.angle_beta   90.00
_cell.angle_gamma   90.00
#
_symmetry.space_group_name_H-M   'P 1'
#
loop_
_entity.id
_entity.type
_entity.pdbx_description
1 polymer ?
#
loop_
_entity_poly.entity_id
_entity_poly.type
_entity_poly.pdbx_seq_one_letter_code
_entity_poly.pdbx_strand_id
1 'polypeptide(L)'
;MTEGDRLLNTKKLTHEIYAEYAAMNDRFHDGILQASGNSALIRAVALNNKLPFAPASATLPMLSTHVQDHDWMRYAHRQHHMLLEALKRGEGARSQALAIEHTEVAQINMRAALAQRAQSAPQLPAIRLVVGG
;
A
#
# COMPACT_ATOMS: atom_id res chain seq x y z
N MET A 1 6.51 -12.38 -7.95
CA MET A 1 5.06 -12.33 -8.28
C MET A 1 4.35 -13.57 -7.77
N THR A 2 4.82 -14.79 -8.07
CA THR A 2 4.23 -16.07 -7.59
C THR A 2 4.04 -16.16 -6.07
N GLU A 3 4.90 -15.52 -5.27
CA GLU A 3 4.75 -15.45 -3.82
C GLU A 3 3.44 -14.72 -3.44
N GLY A 4 3.19 -13.55 -4.02
CA GLY A 4 1.97 -12.79 -3.76
C GLY A 4 0.71 -13.53 -4.23
N ASP A 5 0.78 -14.21 -5.40
CA ASP A 5 -0.33 -15.03 -5.88
C ASP A 5 -0.66 -16.14 -4.87
N ARG A 6 0.36 -16.80 -4.31
CA ARG A 6 0.20 -17.85 -3.28
C ARG A 6 -0.43 -17.28 -2.00
N LEU A 7 0.06 -16.15 -1.52
CA LEU A 7 -0.42 -15.51 -0.30
C LEU A 7 -1.88 -15.06 -0.42
N LEU A 8 -2.27 -14.54 -1.58
CA LEU A 8 -3.63 -14.06 -1.82
C LEU A 8 -4.61 -15.14 -2.29
N ASN A 9 -4.12 -16.36 -2.59
CA ASN A 9 -4.98 -17.51 -2.92
C ASN A 9 -5.50 -18.20 -1.66
N THR A 10 -5.98 -17.44 -0.70
CA THR A 10 -6.56 -17.90 0.56
C THR A 10 -7.98 -17.39 0.69
N LYS A 11 -8.81 -18.09 1.46
CA LYS A 11 -10.17 -17.64 1.77
C LYS A 11 -10.24 -16.56 2.84
N LYS A 12 -9.18 -16.44 3.67
CA LYS A 12 -9.14 -15.50 4.79
C LYS A 12 -7.72 -14.96 4.95
N LEU A 13 -7.60 -13.64 5.03
CA LEU A 13 -6.34 -12.99 5.40
C LEU A 13 -6.12 -13.11 6.90
N THR A 14 -5.01 -13.74 7.28
CA THR A 14 -4.50 -13.72 8.65
C THR A 14 -3.48 -12.59 8.80
N HIS A 15 -3.13 -12.27 10.05
CA HIS A 15 -2.09 -11.27 10.33
C HIS A 15 -0.74 -11.67 9.73
N GLU A 16 -0.39 -12.96 9.78
CA GLU A 16 0.85 -13.47 9.19
C GLU A 16 0.85 -13.31 7.67
N ILE A 17 -0.23 -13.72 6.99
CA ILE A 17 -0.36 -13.57 5.52
C ILE A 17 -0.25 -12.10 5.12
N TYR A 18 -0.88 -11.22 5.89
CA TYR A 18 -0.78 -9.78 5.67
C TYR A 18 0.66 -9.28 5.80
N ALA A 19 1.37 -9.66 6.86
CA ALA A 19 2.75 -9.25 7.08
C ALA A 19 3.70 -9.78 5.98
N GLU A 20 3.52 -11.05 5.56
CA GLU A 20 4.28 -11.63 4.45
C GLU A 20 4.01 -10.89 3.13
N TYR A 21 2.74 -10.56 2.87
CA TYR A 21 2.36 -9.80 1.68
C TYR A 21 2.95 -8.39 1.70
N ALA A 22 2.91 -7.69 2.84
CA ALA A 22 3.51 -6.37 3.01
C ALA A 22 5.01 -6.39 2.71
N ALA A 23 5.72 -7.37 3.24
CA ALA A 23 7.15 -7.54 2.98
C ALA A 23 7.44 -7.85 1.48
N MET A 24 6.62 -8.67 0.84
CA MET A 24 6.72 -8.94 -0.59
C MET A 24 6.43 -7.68 -1.42
N ASN A 25 5.43 -6.90 -1.05
CA ASN A 25 5.06 -5.65 -1.69
C ASN A 25 6.21 -4.63 -1.65
N ASP A 26 6.84 -4.46 -0.49
CA ASP A 26 7.99 -3.57 -0.35
C ASP A 26 9.18 -4.02 -1.22
N ARG A 27 9.48 -5.33 -1.24
CA ARG A 27 10.53 -5.87 -2.14
C ARG A 27 10.22 -5.64 -3.62
N PHE A 28 8.94 -5.71 -4.02
CA PHE A 28 8.53 -5.46 -5.39
C PHE A 28 8.80 -3.99 -5.80
N HIS A 29 8.37 -3.04 -4.98
CA HIS A 29 8.57 -1.61 -5.24
C HIS A 29 10.04 -1.23 -5.20
N ASP A 30 10.80 -1.75 -4.25
CA ASP A 30 12.24 -1.58 -4.18
C ASP A 30 12.95 -2.15 -5.42
N GLY A 31 12.54 -3.32 -5.89
CA GLY A 31 13.08 -3.93 -7.11
C GLY A 31 12.90 -3.04 -8.35
N ILE A 32 11.73 -2.42 -8.52
CA ILE A 32 11.49 -1.45 -9.60
C ILE A 32 12.39 -0.23 -9.44
N LEU A 33 12.51 0.30 -8.24
CA LEU A 33 13.36 1.45 -7.95
C LEU A 33 14.83 1.17 -8.28
N GLN A 34 15.37 0.01 -7.85
CA GLN A 34 16.73 -0.39 -8.13
C GLN A 34 16.96 -0.62 -9.64
N ALA A 35 15.98 -1.21 -10.33
CA ALA A 35 16.03 -1.43 -11.78
C ALA A 35 16.09 -0.12 -12.59
N SER A 36 15.70 1.02 -12.01
CA SER A 36 15.84 2.32 -12.65
C SER A 36 17.30 2.73 -12.90
N GLY A 37 18.26 2.18 -12.15
CA GLY A 37 19.67 2.57 -12.19
C GLY A 37 19.94 4.03 -11.77
N ASN A 38 18.92 4.77 -11.34
CA ASN A 38 19.03 6.19 -11.00
C ASN A 38 19.35 6.37 -9.50
N SER A 39 20.62 6.55 -9.19
CA SER A 39 21.09 6.70 -7.80
C SER A 39 20.51 7.92 -7.07
N ALA A 40 20.18 9.00 -7.79
CA ALA A 40 19.56 10.17 -7.19
C ALA A 40 18.11 9.89 -6.78
N LEU A 41 17.36 9.20 -7.63
CA LEU A 41 16.00 8.75 -7.33
C LEU A 41 15.99 7.76 -6.18
N ILE A 42 16.88 6.78 -6.18
CA ILE A 42 17.01 5.79 -5.10
C ILE A 42 17.25 6.48 -3.76
N ARG A 43 18.16 7.45 -3.70
CA ARG A 43 18.42 8.20 -2.46
C ARG A 43 17.22 9.06 -2.03
N ALA A 44 16.55 9.70 -2.97
CA ALA A 44 15.37 10.53 -2.68
C ALA A 44 14.23 9.70 -2.07
N VAL A 45 13.94 8.53 -2.66
CA VAL A 45 12.92 7.62 -2.14
C VAL A 45 13.32 7.04 -0.78
N ALA A 46 14.59 6.65 -0.60
CA ALA A 46 15.08 6.14 0.69
C ALA A 46 14.96 7.19 1.80
N LEU A 47 15.16 8.47 1.48
CA LEU A 47 14.94 9.56 2.44
C LEU A 47 13.44 9.75 2.74
N ASN A 48 12.60 9.74 1.71
CA ASN A 48 11.16 9.86 1.86
C ASN A 48 10.56 8.72 2.71
N ASN A 49 11.03 7.48 2.52
CA ASN A 49 10.54 6.30 3.25
C ASN A 49 10.83 6.34 4.77
N LYS A 50 11.62 7.29 5.24
CA LYS A 50 11.79 7.57 6.67
C LYS A 50 10.62 8.35 7.27
N LEU A 51 9.77 8.93 6.43
CA LEU A 51 8.58 9.64 6.88
C LEU A 51 7.44 8.67 7.19
N PRO A 52 6.59 8.97 8.17
CA PRO A 52 5.38 8.17 8.43
C PRO A 52 4.51 8.04 7.17
N PHE A 53 3.97 6.87 6.94
CA PHE A 53 3.08 6.56 5.80
C PHE A 53 3.69 6.69 4.40
N ALA A 54 4.99 6.84 4.28
CA ALA A 54 5.67 6.94 2.98
C ALA A 54 6.04 5.59 2.34
N PRO A 55 6.38 4.51 3.09
CA PRO A 55 6.65 3.21 2.49
C PRO A 55 5.44 2.64 1.72
N ALA A 56 5.70 1.87 0.67
CA ALA A 56 4.64 1.26 -0.16
C ALA A 56 3.68 0.38 0.66
N SER A 57 4.19 -0.34 1.67
CA SER A 57 3.38 -1.14 2.60
C SER A 57 2.48 -0.32 3.50
N ALA A 58 2.78 0.95 3.75
CA ALA A 58 1.96 1.82 4.59
C ALA A 58 0.57 2.11 3.99
N THR A 59 0.41 1.94 2.68
CA THR A 59 -0.87 2.12 1.97
C THR A 59 -1.72 0.85 1.93
N LEU A 60 -1.19 -0.27 2.42
CA LEU A 60 -1.96 -1.50 2.53
C LEU A 60 -3.06 -1.35 3.58
N PRO A 61 -4.26 -1.90 3.34
CA PRO A 61 -5.33 -1.84 4.32
C PRO A 61 -4.87 -2.46 5.63
N MET A 62 -4.92 -1.68 6.70
CA MET A 62 -4.61 -2.16 8.03
C MET A 62 -5.81 -2.96 8.54
N LEU A 63 -5.68 -4.29 8.45
CA LEU A 63 -6.52 -5.28 9.12
C LEU A 63 -7.92 -4.77 9.53
N SER A 64 -8.77 -4.55 8.58
CA SER A 64 -10.18 -4.70 8.83
C SER A 64 -10.51 -6.17 8.55
N THR A 65 -11.41 -6.75 9.32
CA THR A 65 -11.86 -8.14 9.17
C THR A 65 -12.75 -8.31 7.93
N HIS A 66 -12.73 -7.39 6.98
CA HIS A 66 -13.67 -7.32 5.89
C HIS A 66 -13.16 -8.01 4.61
N VAL A 67 -14.04 -8.75 3.97
CA VAL A 67 -13.84 -9.38 2.65
C VAL A 67 -13.34 -8.36 1.60
N GLN A 68 -13.73 -7.10 1.73
CA GLN A 68 -13.32 -6.01 0.85
C GLN A 68 -11.81 -5.77 0.83
N ASP A 69 -11.09 -5.98 1.93
CA ASP A 69 -9.63 -5.76 1.97
C ASP A 69 -8.88 -6.81 1.17
N HIS A 70 -9.38 -8.03 1.16
CA HIS A 70 -8.81 -9.11 0.36
C HIS A 70 -8.95 -8.83 -1.14
N ASP A 71 -10.09 -8.33 -1.57
CA ASP A 71 -10.33 -7.98 -2.97
C ASP A 71 -9.48 -6.80 -3.41
N TRP A 72 -9.28 -5.80 -2.54
CA TRP A 72 -8.37 -4.68 -2.79
C TRP A 72 -6.93 -5.15 -2.96
N MET A 73 -6.44 -6.02 -2.08
CA MET A 73 -5.07 -6.56 -2.17
C MET A 73 -4.89 -7.37 -3.46
N ARG A 74 -5.89 -8.18 -3.85
CA ARG A 74 -5.89 -8.92 -5.12
C ARG A 74 -5.88 -7.98 -6.33
N TYR A 75 -6.63 -6.89 -6.27
CA TYR A 75 -6.66 -5.90 -7.34
C TYR A 75 -5.30 -5.20 -7.48
N ALA A 76 -4.75 -4.69 -6.38
CA ALA A 76 -3.43 -4.07 -6.36
C ALA A 76 -2.33 -5.05 -6.85
N HIS A 77 -2.41 -6.31 -6.44
CA HIS A 77 -1.47 -7.34 -6.88
C HIS A 77 -1.57 -7.64 -8.38
N ARG A 78 -2.76 -7.63 -8.96
CA ARG A 78 -2.92 -7.71 -10.42
C ARG A 78 -2.26 -6.53 -11.13
N GLN A 79 -2.36 -5.32 -10.59
CA GLN A 79 -1.65 -4.17 -11.15
C GLN A 79 -0.13 -4.34 -11.11
N HIS A 80 0.43 -5.00 -10.08
CA HIS A 80 1.85 -5.35 -10.03
C HIS A 80 2.24 -6.27 -11.20
N HIS A 81 1.42 -7.28 -11.53
CA HIS A 81 1.67 -8.14 -12.70
C HIS A 81 1.65 -7.35 -14.00
N MET A 82 0.67 -6.47 -14.19
CA MET A 82 0.55 -5.63 -15.39
C MET A 82 1.74 -4.68 -15.52
N LEU A 83 2.17 -4.06 -14.42
CA LEU A 83 3.32 -3.16 -14.37
C LEU A 83 4.62 -3.91 -14.71
N LEU A 84 4.84 -5.08 -14.11
CA LEU A 84 6.01 -5.91 -14.39
C LEU A 84 6.07 -6.34 -15.86
N GLU A 85 4.93 -6.69 -16.44
CA GLU A 85 4.85 -7.09 -17.85
C GLU A 85 5.16 -5.91 -18.79
N ALA A 86 4.63 -4.71 -18.49
CA ALA A 86 4.94 -3.50 -19.24
C ALA A 86 6.44 -3.14 -19.17
N LEU A 87 7.03 -3.26 -17.97
CA LEU A 87 8.47 -3.04 -17.78
C LEU A 87 9.32 -4.05 -18.56
N LYS A 88 8.97 -5.35 -18.56
CA LYS A 88 9.67 -6.39 -19.30
C LYS A 88 9.64 -6.14 -20.81
N ARG A 89 8.57 -5.54 -21.31
CA ARG A 89 8.41 -5.20 -22.74
C ARG A 89 9.03 -3.87 -23.11
N GLY A 90 9.57 -3.10 -22.16
CA GLY A 90 10.10 -1.76 -22.40
C GLY A 90 9.02 -0.72 -22.73
N GLU A 91 7.76 -0.98 -22.37
CA GLU A 91 6.61 -0.09 -22.61
C GLU A 91 6.58 1.05 -21.57
N GLY A 92 7.52 2.00 -21.65
CA GLY A 92 7.73 3.03 -20.64
C GLY A 92 6.49 3.87 -20.32
N ALA A 93 5.80 4.39 -21.36
CA ALA A 93 4.58 5.19 -21.17
C ALA A 93 3.46 4.39 -20.49
N ARG A 94 3.30 3.11 -20.84
CA ARG A 94 2.33 2.24 -20.21
C ARG A 94 2.71 1.93 -18.75
N SER A 95 3.99 1.68 -18.50
CA SER A 95 4.50 1.46 -17.13
C SER A 95 4.23 2.67 -16.23
N GLN A 96 4.45 3.89 -16.75
CA GLN A 96 4.16 5.13 -16.04
C GLN A 96 2.66 5.26 -15.71
N ALA A 97 1.79 5.05 -16.71
CA ALA A 97 0.34 5.14 -16.50
C ALA A 97 -0.16 4.13 -15.45
N LEU A 98 0.31 2.88 -15.53
CA LEU A 98 -0.02 1.83 -14.56
C LEU A 98 0.48 2.15 -13.15
N ALA A 99 1.67 2.73 -13.02
CA ALA A 99 2.23 3.12 -11.71
C ALA A 99 1.43 4.28 -11.08
N ILE A 100 1.01 5.26 -11.88
CA ILE A 100 0.15 6.36 -11.42
C ILE A 100 -1.18 5.82 -10.93
N GLU A 101 -1.86 4.99 -11.74
CA GLU A 101 -3.15 4.39 -11.36
C GLU A 101 -3.02 3.54 -10.08
N HIS A 102 -1.95 2.75 -9.98
CA HIS A 102 -1.68 1.94 -8.78
C HIS A 102 -1.54 2.81 -7.53
N THR A 103 -0.86 3.95 -7.62
CA THR A 103 -0.71 4.90 -6.52
C THR A 103 -2.04 5.55 -6.14
N GLU A 104 -2.87 5.91 -7.12
CA GLU A 104 -4.21 6.48 -6.87
C GLU A 104 -5.11 5.50 -6.13
N VAL A 105 -5.12 4.24 -6.55
CA VAL A 105 -5.86 3.14 -5.89
C VAL A 105 -5.41 2.97 -4.44
N ALA A 106 -4.09 2.97 -4.20
CA ALA A 106 -3.52 2.87 -2.86
C ALA A 106 -3.94 4.06 -1.96
N GLN A 107 -3.95 5.28 -2.52
CA GLN A 107 -4.39 6.48 -1.79
C GLN A 107 -5.89 6.43 -1.44
N ILE A 108 -6.75 5.99 -2.36
CA ILE A 108 -8.19 5.84 -2.11
C ILE A 108 -8.40 4.87 -0.95
N ASN A 109 -7.73 3.72 -0.99
CA ASN A 109 -7.82 2.71 0.05
C ASN A 109 -7.34 3.22 1.42
N MET A 110 -6.21 3.92 1.46
CA MET A 110 -5.68 4.52 2.68
C MET A 110 -6.66 5.55 3.27
N ARG A 111 -7.23 6.43 2.44
CA ARG A 111 -8.23 7.41 2.89
C ARG A 111 -9.47 6.74 3.46
N ALA A 112 -9.95 5.68 2.83
CA ALA A 112 -11.09 4.90 3.32
C ALA A 112 -10.79 4.26 4.68
N ALA A 113 -9.62 3.66 4.85
CA ALA A 113 -9.18 3.06 6.10
C ALA A 113 -9.06 4.09 7.25
N LEU A 114 -8.50 5.27 6.95
CA LEU A 114 -8.41 6.36 7.92
C LEU A 114 -9.78 6.90 8.33
N ALA A 115 -10.72 7.04 7.38
CA ALA A 115 -12.08 7.48 7.65
C ALA A 115 -12.82 6.47 8.56
N GLN A 116 -12.69 5.18 8.31
CA GLN A 116 -13.26 4.14 9.16
C GLN A 116 -12.69 4.17 10.59
N ARG A 117 -11.37 4.36 10.73
CA ARG A 117 -10.73 4.49 12.05
C ARG A 117 -11.24 5.71 12.81
N ALA A 118 -11.41 6.84 12.14
CA ALA A 118 -11.94 8.06 12.75
C ALA A 118 -13.38 7.86 13.27
N GLN A 119 -14.20 7.08 12.55
CA GLN A 119 -15.56 6.74 12.97
C GLN A 119 -15.61 5.73 14.13
N SER A 120 -14.62 4.83 14.20
CA SER A 120 -14.53 3.79 15.22
C SER A 120 -13.76 4.23 16.48
N ALA A 121 -13.11 5.40 16.45
CA ALA A 121 -12.42 5.94 17.61
C ALA A 121 -13.46 6.25 18.69
N PRO A 122 -13.25 5.80 19.96
CA PRO A 122 -14.13 6.18 21.05
C PRO A 122 -14.14 7.71 21.12
N GLN A 123 -15.34 8.31 21.11
CA GLN A 123 -15.49 9.73 21.38
C GLN A 123 -15.00 9.95 22.82
N LEU A 124 -13.79 10.45 22.95
CA LEU A 124 -13.31 10.93 24.25
C LEU A 124 -14.31 12.00 24.69
N PRO A 125 -14.92 11.87 25.89
CA PRO A 125 -15.78 12.91 26.42
C PRO A 125 -15.01 14.22 26.36
N ALA A 126 -15.58 15.23 25.70
CA ALA A 126 -14.99 16.54 25.68
C ALA A 126 -14.77 16.95 27.15
N ILE A 127 -13.51 17.02 27.56
CA ILE A 127 -13.16 17.62 28.84
C ILE A 127 -13.60 19.07 28.71
N ARG A 128 -14.77 19.40 29.29
CA ARG A 128 -15.17 20.78 29.50
C ARG A 128 -14.11 21.41 30.39
N LEU A 129 -13.20 22.14 29.75
CA LEU A 129 -12.41 23.13 30.47
C LEU A 129 -13.43 24.13 31.05
N VAL A 130 -13.80 23.91 32.27
CA VAL A 130 -14.46 24.93 33.08
C VAL A 130 -13.36 25.95 33.41
N VAL A 131 -13.29 26.98 32.56
CA VAL A 131 -12.58 28.19 32.92
C VAL A 131 -13.48 28.83 33.98
N GLY A 132 -13.20 28.55 35.24
CA GLY A 132 -13.78 29.28 36.35
C GLY A 132 -13.30 30.72 36.27
N GLY A 133 -14.26 31.62 36.30
CA GLY A 133 -14.02 33.05 36.35
C GLY A 133 -13.32 33.53 37.61
#